data_ab7a1ff1350a6b8372318da5642a711f
#
_entry.id   ab7a1ff1350a6b8372318da5642a711f
#
_cell.length_a   1.000
_cell.length_b   1.000
_cell.length_c   1.000
_cell.angle_alpha   90.00
_cell.angle_beta   90.00
_cell.angle_gamma   90.00
#
_symmetry.space_group_name_H-M   'P 1'
#
loop_
_entity.id
_entity.type
_entity.pdbx_description
1 polymer ?
#
loop_
_entity_poly.entity_id
_entity_poly.type
_entity_poly.pdbx_seq_one_letter_code
_entity_poly.pdbx_strand_id
1 'polypeptide(L)'
;MSRNGKAIGNTPRTIQNVFVLLLLALFACLSTFLVTMGAQIYRNTVESSEVNSDSRVMTAVVRSAVWAEDGGEVRIEHFDDLGITALCVVNNYDGEIYYKRLYCAVDSDPLDGEPRSYLWESYTSEDTEFAVESGETLCELNSFIPSIEGKNLIAEVEASDGTKSTIRMRLRAGGAEE
;
A
#
# COMPACT_ATOMS: atom_id res chain seq x y z
N MET A 1 -68.23 43.41 -40.01
CA MET A 1 -68.01 42.82 -38.64
C MET A 1 -67.06 41.68 -38.79
N SER A 2 -65.88 41.96 -38.25
CA SER A 2 -64.74 41.03 -38.23
C SER A 2 -64.96 39.91 -37.23
N ARG A 3 -64.57 38.68 -37.54
CA ARG A 3 -64.38 37.62 -36.59
C ARG A 3 -63.09 36.86 -36.80
N ASN A 4 -62.16 37.12 -35.93
CA ASN A 4 -60.93 36.45 -35.76
C ASN A 4 -61.06 34.93 -35.65
N GLY A 5 -60.52 34.24 -36.65
CA GLY A 5 -60.13 32.82 -36.51
C GLY A 5 -58.75 32.75 -35.89
N LYS A 6 -58.66 32.54 -34.57
CA LYS A 6 -57.41 32.36 -33.88
C LYS A 6 -56.88 30.97 -34.16
N ALA A 7 -55.73 30.92 -34.81
CA ALA A 7 -55.03 29.68 -35.18
C ALA A 7 -54.70 28.85 -33.98
N ILE A 8 -55.26 27.68 -33.86
CA ILE A 8 -54.79 26.58 -32.98
C ILE A 8 -53.87 25.71 -33.83
N GLY A 9 -52.62 26.13 -33.94
CA GLY A 9 -51.66 25.46 -34.84
C GLY A 9 -50.30 25.12 -34.23
N ASN A 10 -50.07 25.39 -32.94
CA ASN A 10 -48.74 25.23 -32.39
C ASN A 10 -48.54 24.09 -31.35
N THR A 11 -49.61 23.42 -30.96
CA THR A 11 -49.55 22.37 -29.93
C THR A 11 -48.66 21.17 -30.28
N PRO A 12 -48.68 20.60 -31.49
CA PRO A 12 -47.85 19.44 -31.82
C PRO A 12 -46.34 19.75 -31.84
N ARG A 13 -45.95 20.95 -32.30
CA ARG A 13 -44.56 21.39 -32.32
C ARG A 13 -44.01 21.64 -30.89
N THR A 14 -44.83 22.18 -30.02
CA THR A 14 -44.45 22.41 -28.61
C THR A 14 -44.25 21.10 -27.90
N ILE A 15 -45.13 20.11 -28.10
CA ILE A 15 -44.98 18.76 -27.50
C ILE A 15 -43.71 18.06 -28.03
N GLN A 16 -43.44 18.17 -29.33
CA GLN A 16 -42.24 17.62 -29.94
C GLN A 16 -40.94 18.23 -29.35
N ASN A 17 -40.93 19.57 -29.21
CA ASN A 17 -39.78 20.28 -28.61
C ASN A 17 -39.57 19.89 -27.16
N VAL A 18 -40.61 19.77 -26.35
CA VAL A 18 -40.51 19.33 -24.95
C VAL A 18 -39.98 17.89 -24.89
N PHE A 19 -40.47 17.01 -25.75
CA PHE A 19 -39.97 15.63 -25.81
C PHE A 19 -38.48 15.53 -26.16
N VAL A 20 -38.01 16.33 -27.15
CA VAL A 20 -36.60 16.39 -27.52
C VAL A 20 -35.75 16.93 -26.38
N LEU A 21 -36.20 17.98 -25.67
CA LEU A 21 -35.52 18.51 -24.49
C LEU A 21 -35.42 17.47 -23.36
N LEU A 22 -36.50 16.70 -23.15
CA LEU A 22 -36.52 15.65 -22.13
C LEU A 22 -35.54 14.52 -22.48
N LEU A 23 -35.47 14.12 -23.77
CA LEU A 23 -34.48 13.14 -24.21
C LEU A 23 -33.03 13.64 -24.04
N LEU A 24 -32.78 14.92 -24.39
CA LEU A 24 -31.47 15.53 -24.18
C LEU A 24 -31.08 15.58 -22.69
N ALA A 25 -32.01 15.95 -21.81
CA ALA A 25 -31.78 15.97 -20.38
C ALA A 25 -31.50 14.57 -19.84
N LEU A 26 -32.28 13.57 -20.28
CA LEU A 26 -32.07 12.18 -19.92
C LEU A 26 -30.69 11.69 -20.38
N PHE A 27 -30.31 12.00 -21.62
CA PHE A 27 -28.99 11.63 -22.15
C PHE A 27 -27.86 12.30 -21.36
N ALA A 28 -27.99 13.58 -21.03
CA ALA A 28 -27.01 14.29 -20.23
C ALA A 28 -26.84 13.66 -18.79
N CYS A 29 -27.97 13.33 -18.15
CA CYS A 29 -27.96 12.65 -16.86
C CYS A 29 -27.29 11.28 -16.93
N LEU A 30 -27.63 10.46 -17.92
CA LEU A 30 -27.02 9.14 -18.10
C LEU A 30 -25.51 9.23 -18.40
N SER A 31 -25.12 10.19 -19.26
CA SER A 31 -23.71 10.41 -19.58
C SER A 31 -22.90 10.82 -18.34
N THR A 32 -23.43 11.75 -17.53
CA THR A 32 -22.80 12.16 -16.29
C THR A 32 -22.69 10.99 -15.29
N PHE A 33 -23.74 10.19 -15.18
CA PHE A 33 -23.74 9.00 -14.32
C PHE A 33 -22.68 7.98 -14.75
N LEU A 34 -22.56 7.70 -16.05
CA LEU A 34 -21.55 6.78 -16.58
C LEU A 34 -20.13 7.28 -16.32
N VAL A 35 -19.87 8.58 -16.50
CA VAL A 35 -18.54 9.16 -16.23
C VAL A 35 -18.19 9.07 -14.75
N THR A 36 -19.12 9.42 -13.85
CA THR A 36 -18.88 9.36 -12.41
C THR A 36 -18.67 7.93 -11.93
N MET A 37 -19.48 6.99 -12.43
CA MET A 37 -19.34 5.57 -12.09
C MET A 37 -18.03 4.99 -12.64
N GLY A 38 -17.65 5.35 -13.86
CA GLY A 38 -16.38 4.93 -14.45
C GLY A 38 -15.16 5.45 -13.68
N ALA A 39 -15.19 6.71 -13.26
CA ALA A 39 -14.14 7.30 -12.43
C ALA A 39 -14.03 6.62 -11.06
N GLN A 40 -15.15 6.25 -10.47
CA GLN A 40 -15.18 5.55 -9.17
C GLN A 40 -14.64 4.12 -9.27
N ILE A 41 -15.02 3.38 -10.32
CA ILE A 41 -14.48 2.04 -10.59
C ILE A 41 -12.97 2.12 -10.84
N TYR A 42 -12.51 3.10 -11.61
CA TYR A 42 -11.10 3.29 -11.88
C TYR A 42 -10.31 3.53 -10.58
N ARG A 43 -10.77 4.45 -9.71
CA ARG A 43 -10.14 4.71 -8.41
C ARG A 43 -10.05 3.45 -7.55
N ASN A 44 -11.16 2.74 -7.39
CA ASN A 44 -11.19 1.52 -6.59
C ASN A 44 -10.26 0.43 -7.16
N THR A 45 -10.11 0.37 -8.49
CA THR A 45 -9.22 -0.61 -9.14
C THR A 45 -7.76 -0.26 -8.93
N VAL A 46 -7.39 1.02 -9.02
CA VAL A 46 -6.01 1.50 -8.79
C VAL A 46 -5.63 1.26 -7.33
N GLU A 47 -6.45 1.71 -6.39
CA GLU A 47 -6.24 1.54 -4.95
C GLU A 47 -6.12 0.07 -4.55
N SER A 48 -7.01 -0.80 -5.04
CA SER A 48 -6.92 -2.24 -4.82
C SER A 48 -5.69 -2.89 -5.47
N SER A 49 -5.20 -2.34 -6.58
CA SER A 49 -3.99 -2.83 -7.25
C SER A 49 -2.72 -2.46 -6.49
N GLU A 50 -2.65 -1.26 -5.93
CA GLU A 50 -1.53 -0.78 -5.12
C GLU A 50 -1.39 -1.63 -3.85
N VAL A 51 -2.46 -1.82 -3.10
CA VAL A 51 -2.46 -2.65 -1.87
C VAL A 51 -2.04 -4.09 -2.13
N ASN A 52 -2.55 -4.71 -3.20
CA ASN A 52 -2.13 -6.05 -3.59
C ASN A 52 -0.65 -6.09 -4.01
N SER A 53 -0.14 -5.03 -4.62
CA SER A 53 1.27 -4.89 -4.98
C SER A 53 2.14 -4.85 -3.73
N ASP A 54 1.80 -4.02 -2.75
CA ASP A 54 2.57 -3.82 -1.52
C ASP A 54 2.66 -5.09 -0.68
N SER A 55 1.56 -5.82 -0.52
CA SER A 55 1.56 -7.12 0.17
C SER A 55 2.46 -8.17 -0.51
N ARG A 56 2.51 -8.17 -1.85
CA ARG A 56 3.39 -9.07 -2.62
C ARG A 56 4.85 -8.64 -2.53
N VAL A 57 5.13 -7.35 -2.65
CA VAL A 57 6.46 -6.76 -2.51
C VAL A 57 7.02 -7.10 -1.13
N MET A 58 6.28 -6.83 -0.08
CA MET A 58 6.66 -7.09 1.29
C MET A 58 7.00 -8.57 1.54
N THR A 59 6.12 -9.48 1.09
CA THR A 59 6.39 -10.94 1.19
C THR A 59 7.66 -11.31 0.43
N ALA A 60 7.88 -10.74 -0.75
CA ALA A 60 9.07 -10.98 -1.55
C ALA A 60 10.33 -10.43 -0.89
N VAL A 61 10.27 -9.21 -0.33
CA VAL A 61 11.38 -8.57 0.37
C VAL A 61 11.81 -9.38 1.60
N VAL A 62 10.86 -9.72 2.49
CA VAL A 62 11.17 -10.52 3.68
C VAL A 62 11.77 -11.87 3.31
N ARG A 63 11.21 -12.55 2.31
CA ARG A 63 11.77 -13.82 1.82
C ARG A 63 13.15 -13.64 1.20
N SER A 64 13.33 -12.62 0.39
CA SER A 64 14.63 -12.33 -0.24
C SER A 64 15.70 -12.03 0.80
N ALA A 65 15.38 -11.21 1.79
CA ALA A 65 16.30 -10.85 2.86
C ALA A 65 16.80 -12.09 3.63
N VAL A 66 15.88 -13.00 3.98
CA VAL A 66 16.21 -14.21 4.74
C VAL A 66 16.87 -15.30 3.88
N TRP A 67 16.45 -15.45 2.61
CA TRP A 67 16.99 -16.50 1.76
C TRP A 67 18.32 -16.14 1.08
N ALA A 68 18.61 -14.84 0.93
CA ALA A 68 19.89 -14.40 0.37
C ALA A 68 21.07 -14.86 1.22
N GLU A 69 20.84 -15.05 2.52
CA GLU A 69 21.85 -15.46 3.49
C GLU A 69 21.70 -16.95 3.86
N ASP A 70 22.21 -17.81 3.01
CA ASP A 70 22.09 -19.29 3.12
C ASP A 70 22.95 -19.90 4.25
N GLY A 71 23.00 -19.29 5.40
CA GLY A 71 23.77 -19.70 6.59
C GLY A 71 24.02 -18.56 7.56
N GLY A 72 23.53 -17.37 7.25
CA GLY A 72 23.57 -16.22 8.16
C GLY A 72 22.65 -16.39 9.37
N GLU A 73 22.98 -15.73 10.44
CA GLU A 73 22.15 -15.67 11.62
C GLU A 73 20.98 -14.71 11.36
N VAL A 74 19.78 -15.14 11.76
CA VAL A 74 18.58 -14.31 11.71
C VAL A 74 18.10 -14.11 13.14
N ARG A 75 17.92 -12.85 13.55
CA ARG A 75 17.49 -12.50 14.91
C ARG A 75 16.47 -11.36 14.90
N ILE A 76 15.77 -11.18 16.01
CA ILE A 76 14.90 -10.03 16.25
C ILE A 76 15.65 -9.07 17.17
N GLU A 77 15.72 -7.81 16.76
CA GLU A 77 16.31 -6.73 17.56
C GLU A 77 15.20 -5.79 18.02
N HIS A 78 15.25 -5.43 19.30
CA HIS A 78 14.31 -4.49 19.91
C HIS A 78 15.04 -3.18 20.25
N PHE A 79 14.56 -2.08 19.71
CA PHE A 79 15.08 -0.74 19.97
C PHE A 79 14.05 0.01 20.82
N ASP A 80 14.08 -0.22 22.14
CA ASP A 80 13.08 0.31 23.07
C ASP A 80 13.00 1.84 23.03
N ASP A 81 14.13 2.52 22.90
CA ASP A 81 14.20 3.98 22.81
C ASP A 81 13.49 4.54 21.57
N LEU A 82 13.41 3.75 20.51
CA LEU A 82 12.76 4.11 19.24
C LEU A 82 11.38 3.48 19.10
N GLY A 83 11.01 2.51 19.95
CA GLY A 83 9.79 1.72 19.83
C GLY A 83 9.75 0.85 18.58
N ILE A 84 10.92 0.44 18.08
CA ILE A 84 11.06 -0.32 16.81
C ILE A 84 11.46 -1.76 17.13
N THR A 85 10.79 -2.69 16.44
CA THR A 85 11.20 -4.10 16.36
C THR A 85 11.68 -4.39 14.95
N ALA A 86 12.90 -4.84 14.81
CA ALA A 86 13.52 -5.11 13.52
C ALA A 86 13.83 -6.61 13.35
N LEU A 87 13.59 -7.10 12.13
CA LEU A 87 14.15 -8.36 11.66
C LEU A 87 15.58 -8.10 11.18
N CYS A 88 16.57 -8.64 11.88
CA CYS A 88 17.97 -8.51 11.55
C CYS A 88 18.51 -9.80 10.93
N VAL A 89 19.16 -9.67 9.77
CA VAL A 89 19.90 -10.73 9.10
C VAL A 89 21.38 -10.37 9.15
N VAL A 90 22.16 -11.23 9.76
CA VAL A 90 23.60 -11.01 9.97
C VAL A 90 24.38 -11.61 8.80
N ASN A 91 25.11 -10.79 8.10
CA ASN A 91 25.91 -11.15 6.94
C ASN A 91 27.39 -11.07 7.29
N ASN A 92 28.15 -12.09 6.94
CA ASN A 92 29.60 -12.10 7.11
C ASN A 92 30.27 -12.17 5.74
N TYR A 93 30.97 -11.12 5.35
CA TYR A 93 31.73 -11.04 4.12
C TYR A 93 33.22 -10.87 4.45
N ASP A 94 34.01 -11.88 4.14
CA ASP A 94 35.47 -11.88 4.34
C ASP A 94 35.93 -11.50 5.77
N GLY A 95 35.10 -11.77 6.78
CA GLY A 95 35.36 -11.46 8.17
C GLY A 95 34.80 -10.12 8.66
N GLU A 96 34.18 -9.35 7.80
CA GLU A 96 33.43 -8.16 8.14
C GLU A 96 31.94 -8.50 8.33
N ILE A 97 31.35 -8.03 9.42
CA ILE A 97 29.95 -8.28 9.77
C ILE A 97 29.11 -7.09 9.33
N TYR A 98 28.00 -7.40 8.67
CA TYR A 98 27.01 -6.44 8.22
C TYR A 98 25.63 -6.87 8.71
N TYR A 99 24.83 -5.90 9.11
CA TYR A 99 23.46 -6.09 9.55
C TYR A 99 22.49 -5.54 8.51
N LYS A 100 21.67 -6.43 7.97
CA LYS A 100 20.53 -6.08 7.15
C LYS A 100 19.29 -6.09 8.02
N ARG A 101 18.66 -4.94 8.24
CA ARG A 101 17.49 -4.79 9.10
C ARG A 101 16.26 -4.41 8.30
N LEU A 102 15.16 -5.11 8.58
CA LEU A 102 13.82 -4.76 8.09
C LEU A 102 12.98 -4.32 9.30
N TYR A 103 12.40 -3.14 9.26
CA TYR A 103 11.62 -2.54 10.33
C TYR A 103 10.52 -1.63 9.80
N CYS A 104 9.53 -1.35 10.65
CA CYS A 104 8.48 -0.38 10.36
C CYS A 104 8.81 0.94 11.07
N ALA A 105 8.80 2.04 10.32
CA ALA A 105 8.96 3.38 10.87
C ALA A 105 8.13 4.40 10.10
N VAL A 106 7.84 5.52 10.77
CA VAL A 106 7.06 6.63 10.20
C VAL A 106 7.97 7.56 9.42
N ASP A 107 7.53 7.99 8.25
CA ASP A 107 8.14 9.05 7.45
C ASP A 107 7.07 9.98 6.88
N SER A 108 7.48 11.13 6.40
CA SER A 108 6.60 12.06 5.72
C SER A 108 6.42 11.64 4.27
N ASP A 109 5.17 11.48 3.83
CA ASP A 109 4.87 11.18 2.43
C ASP A 109 5.44 12.30 1.52
N PRO A 110 6.24 11.95 0.49
CA PRO A 110 6.82 12.95 -0.40
C PRO A 110 5.80 13.72 -1.25
N LEU A 111 4.54 13.25 -1.34
CA LEU A 111 3.49 13.87 -2.14
C LEU A 111 2.69 14.92 -1.36
N ASP A 112 2.33 14.64 -0.12
CA ASP A 112 1.47 15.50 0.70
C ASP A 112 2.10 15.94 2.02
N GLY A 113 3.23 15.34 2.41
CA GLY A 113 3.94 15.64 3.66
C GLY A 113 3.27 15.06 4.92
N GLU A 114 2.22 14.25 4.75
CA GLU A 114 1.55 13.61 5.87
C GLU A 114 2.38 12.43 6.42
N PRO A 115 2.40 12.21 7.74
CA PRO A 115 3.15 11.10 8.33
C PRO A 115 2.48 9.77 8.00
N ARG A 116 3.22 8.85 7.42
CA ARG A 116 2.81 7.48 7.11
C ARG A 116 3.84 6.49 7.55
N SER A 117 3.41 5.27 7.79
CA SER A 117 4.31 4.17 8.16
C SER A 117 4.78 3.42 6.92
N TYR A 118 6.06 3.11 6.89
CA TYR A 118 6.69 2.38 5.79
C TYR A 118 7.51 1.20 6.32
N LEU A 119 7.63 0.17 5.50
CA LEU A 119 8.67 -0.84 5.68
C LEU A 119 10.00 -0.23 5.21
N TRP A 120 10.98 -0.28 6.07
CA TRP A 120 12.33 0.21 5.82
C TRP A 120 13.31 -0.95 5.72
N GLU A 121 14.33 -0.79 4.90
CA GLU A 121 15.50 -1.65 4.85
C GLU A 121 16.74 -0.83 5.13
N SER A 122 17.54 -1.23 6.12
CA SER A 122 18.87 -0.65 6.35
C SER A 122 19.95 -1.72 6.20
N TYR A 123 21.12 -1.28 5.77
CA TYR A 123 22.31 -2.11 5.65
C TYR A 123 23.49 -1.38 6.27
N THR A 124 23.96 -1.87 7.42
CA THR A 124 25.00 -1.21 8.22
C THR A 124 26.09 -2.19 8.61
N SER A 125 27.34 -1.70 8.76
CA SER A 125 28.42 -2.48 9.33
C SER A 125 28.26 -2.63 10.86
N GLU A 126 28.95 -3.58 11.47
CA GLU A 126 28.94 -3.82 12.92
C GLU A 126 29.34 -2.58 13.73
N ASP A 127 30.28 -1.79 13.23
CA ASP A 127 30.76 -0.58 13.90
C ASP A 127 29.81 0.63 13.80
N THR A 128 28.70 0.50 13.08
CA THR A 128 27.75 1.60 12.84
C THR A 128 26.55 1.46 13.74
N GLU A 129 26.30 2.47 14.56
CA GLU A 129 25.09 2.54 15.38
C GLU A 129 23.83 2.60 14.49
N PHE A 130 22.78 1.91 14.90
CA PHE A 130 21.51 1.90 14.17
C PHE A 130 20.83 3.26 14.28
N ALA A 131 20.48 3.83 13.14
CA ALA A 131 19.63 5.01 13.03
C ALA A 131 18.51 4.75 12.03
N VAL A 132 17.28 5.18 12.34
CA VAL A 132 16.11 4.95 11.49
C VAL A 132 16.32 5.52 10.09
N GLU A 133 16.90 6.72 10.02
CA GLU A 133 17.15 7.46 8.78
C GLU A 133 18.27 6.84 7.92
N SER A 134 18.99 5.84 8.43
CA SER A 134 20.03 5.14 7.65
C SER A 134 19.47 4.12 6.66
N GLY A 135 18.17 3.87 6.70
CA GLY A 135 17.48 2.95 5.80
C GLY A 135 16.84 3.63 4.61
N GLU A 136 16.27 2.80 3.74
CA GLU A 136 15.47 3.21 2.59
C GLU A 136 14.05 2.66 2.74
N THR A 137 13.06 3.43 2.35
CA THR A 137 11.66 3.01 2.34
C THR A 137 11.39 2.06 1.18
N LEU A 138 10.67 0.97 1.45
CA LEU A 138 10.34 -0.05 0.45
C LEU A 138 8.88 -0.01 0.01
N CYS A 139 7.96 0.00 0.97
CA CYS A 139 6.52 0.06 0.71
C CYS A 139 5.77 0.62 1.92
N GLU A 140 4.59 1.16 1.69
CA GLU A 140 3.70 1.66 2.73
C GLU A 140 3.03 0.49 3.47
N LEU A 141 2.98 0.56 4.81
CA LEU A 141 2.29 -0.40 5.67
C LEU A 141 1.97 0.21 7.04
N ASN A 142 0.98 -0.31 7.73
CA ASN A 142 0.61 0.15 9.07
C ASN A 142 1.47 -0.49 10.17
N SER A 143 1.84 -1.76 10.03
CA SER A 143 2.69 -2.44 11.01
C SER A 143 3.46 -3.62 10.43
N PHE A 144 4.65 -3.86 10.99
CA PHE A 144 5.49 -5.03 10.73
C PHE A 144 6.03 -5.54 12.06
N ILE A 145 5.59 -6.73 12.49
CA ILE A 145 5.96 -7.33 13.77
C ILE A 145 6.58 -8.70 13.49
N PRO A 146 7.91 -8.77 13.37
CA PRO A 146 8.61 -10.03 13.23
C PRO A 146 8.79 -10.73 14.57
N SER A 147 8.75 -12.06 14.58
CA SER A 147 9.02 -12.92 15.71
C SER A 147 9.66 -14.23 15.27
N ILE A 148 10.37 -14.89 16.16
CA ILE A 148 11.00 -16.19 15.88
C ILE A 148 10.49 -17.22 16.88
N GLU A 149 9.85 -18.27 16.38
CA GLU A 149 9.42 -19.41 17.18
C GLU A 149 10.22 -20.66 16.81
N GLY A 150 11.25 -20.97 17.58
CA GLY A 150 12.17 -22.08 17.33
C GLY A 150 12.94 -21.89 16.02
N LYS A 151 12.55 -22.58 14.95
CA LYS A 151 13.14 -22.42 13.61
C LYS A 151 12.21 -21.72 12.62
N ASN A 152 11.13 -21.14 13.08
CA ASN A 152 10.20 -20.46 12.20
C ASN A 152 10.24 -18.96 12.45
N LEU A 153 10.50 -18.20 11.41
CA LEU A 153 10.24 -16.77 11.36
C LEU A 153 8.76 -16.56 11.06
N ILE A 154 8.11 -15.76 11.88
CA ILE A 154 6.74 -15.31 11.70
C ILE A 154 6.77 -13.79 11.66
N ALA A 155 6.24 -13.19 10.61
CA ALA A 155 6.07 -11.75 10.53
C ALA A 155 4.58 -11.45 10.36
N GLU A 156 4.00 -10.78 11.35
CA GLU A 156 2.66 -10.23 11.26
C GLU A 156 2.73 -8.85 10.61
N VAL A 157 1.91 -8.64 9.62
CA VAL A 157 1.94 -7.46 8.79
C VAL A 157 0.55 -6.92 8.61
N GLU A 158 0.42 -5.60 8.73
CA GLU A 158 -0.80 -4.88 8.41
C GLU A 158 -0.51 -3.88 7.29
N ALA A 159 -1.13 -4.11 6.14
CA ALA A 159 -1.01 -3.23 4.98
C ALA A 159 -1.70 -1.87 5.24
N SER A 160 -1.44 -0.88 4.38
CA SER A 160 -2.00 0.47 4.48
C SER A 160 -3.53 0.51 4.49
N ASP A 161 -4.20 -0.46 3.83
CA ASP A 161 -5.65 -0.64 3.82
C ASP A 161 -6.23 -1.33 5.08
N GLY A 162 -5.37 -1.71 6.04
CA GLY A 162 -5.75 -2.46 7.24
C GLY A 162 -5.84 -3.97 7.05
N THR A 163 -5.52 -4.49 5.87
CA THR A 163 -5.48 -5.94 5.63
C THR A 163 -4.34 -6.58 6.40
N LYS A 164 -4.64 -7.56 7.24
CA LYS A 164 -3.65 -8.30 8.03
C LYS A 164 -3.23 -9.57 7.32
N SER A 165 -1.94 -9.81 7.29
CA SER A 165 -1.35 -11.02 6.74
C SER A 165 -0.23 -11.55 7.66
N THR A 166 0.06 -12.84 7.55
CA THR A 166 1.13 -13.48 8.31
C THR A 166 2.08 -14.18 7.34
N ILE A 167 3.32 -13.75 7.34
CA ILE A 167 4.40 -14.37 6.58
C ILE A 167 5.04 -15.42 7.50
N ARG A 168 5.11 -16.66 7.04
CA ARG A 168 5.77 -17.75 7.79
C ARG A 168 6.86 -18.37 6.95
N MET A 169 8.04 -18.49 7.53
CA MET A 169 9.20 -19.07 6.88
C MET A 169 10.01 -19.92 7.85
N ARG A 170 10.57 -21.02 7.36
CA ARG A 170 11.48 -21.83 8.13
C ARG A 170 12.91 -21.36 7.90
N LEU A 171 13.59 -21.02 8.99
CA LEU A 171 15.00 -20.66 8.98
C LEU A 171 15.86 -21.91 8.81
N ARG A 172 16.91 -21.82 8.02
CA ARG A 172 17.90 -22.91 7.83
C ARG A 172 18.90 -22.92 8.99
N ALA A 173 19.44 -21.77 9.36
CA ALA A 173 20.17 -21.57 10.61
C ALA A 173 19.19 -21.30 11.76
N GLY A 174 19.61 -21.52 13.00
CA GLY A 174 18.78 -21.20 14.17
C GLY A 174 18.60 -19.69 14.29
N GLY A 175 17.38 -19.24 14.63
CA GLY A 175 17.12 -17.85 15.01
C GLY A 175 17.31 -17.68 16.51
N ALA A 176 17.71 -16.47 16.93
CA ALA A 176 17.78 -16.05 18.33
C ALA A 176 16.88 -14.80 18.53
N GLU A 177 16.22 -14.73 19.69
CA GLU A 177 15.66 -13.49 20.24
C GLU A 177 16.69 -12.93 21.22
N GLU A 178 17.02 -11.64 21.10
CA GLU A 178 17.79 -10.85 22.08
C GLU A 178 16.88 -9.96 22.92
#